data_7b28bffdb652268694620795d7e7f2a1
#
_entry.id   7b28bffdb652268694620795d7e7f2a1
#
_cell.length_a   1.000
_cell.length_b   1.000
_cell.length_c   1.000
_cell.angle_alpha   90.00
_cell.angle_beta   90.00
_cell.angle_gamma   90.00
#
_symmetry.space_group_name_H-M   'P 1'
#
loop_
_entity.id
_entity.type
_entity.pdbx_description
1 polymer ?
#
loop_
_entity_poly.entity_id
_entity_poly.type
_entity_poly.pdbx_seq_one_letter_code
_entity_poly.pdbx_strand_id
1 'polypeptide(L)'
;MKKSFKLLLILALGAGVLTLNSCSDDVEEEENPIPATPICYMTSLTVDGTTTDFLYNSYNQVVASIEDEDTTTYEYSGGRLSSVYDGDVEATFIYASGDLPERINVKDAGVDDGYFLLEESNGNITKLEIYDDAGEVTQVTNVTYDANGNALSVLVQSWDEEQMKLVTQLQVRDILTDGKKNPYATSLALVFANLESPLVFGQSNIISGNADFMGQNVPITSTHIYNSNNYPTSSIVAQGLYSGTYTFDCK
;
A
#
# COMPACT_ATOMS: atom_id res chain seq x y z
N MET A 1 7.54 4.05 -30.16
CA MET A 1 6.50 3.34 -29.41
C MET A 1 6.84 3.54 -27.96
N LYS A 2 6.16 4.46 -27.26
CA LYS A 2 6.36 4.66 -25.81
C LYS A 2 5.90 3.39 -25.11
N LYS A 3 6.82 2.68 -24.46
CA LYS A 3 6.45 1.63 -23.51
C LYS A 3 5.72 2.34 -22.36
N SER A 4 4.46 2.00 -22.17
CA SER A 4 3.70 2.49 -21.00
C SER A 4 4.45 2.07 -19.76
N PHE A 5 4.91 3.06 -19.01
CA PHE A 5 5.57 2.89 -17.74
C PHE A 5 4.54 2.31 -16.77
N LYS A 6 4.63 1.02 -16.51
CA LYS A 6 3.91 0.37 -15.43
C LYS A 6 4.82 0.37 -14.20
N LEU A 7 5.00 1.55 -13.60
CA LEU A 7 5.54 1.58 -12.26
C LEU A 7 4.44 1.08 -11.33
N LEU A 8 4.64 -0.11 -10.83
CA LEU A 8 3.86 -0.65 -9.74
C LEU A 8 4.21 0.12 -8.48
N LEU A 9 3.37 0.97 -7.98
CA LEU A 9 3.64 1.81 -6.82
C LEU A 9 2.71 1.43 -5.66
N ILE A 10 3.18 1.32 -4.43
CA ILE A 10 2.50 0.83 -3.23
C ILE A 10 2.83 1.57 -1.94
N LEU A 11 1.96 1.67 -0.97
CA LEU A 11 2.10 2.41 0.28
C LEU A 11 1.73 1.69 1.57
N ALA A 12 2.53 1.82 2.62
CA ALA A 12 2.25 1.29 3.95
C ALA A 12 2.18 2.34 5.06
N LEU A 13 1.56 1.95 6.13
CA LEU A 13 1.43 2.67 7.37
C LEU A 13 2.02 1.91 8.55
N GLY A 14 2.93 2.57 9.25
CA GLY A 14 3.41 2.13 10.55
C GLY A 14 2.50 2.64 11.66
N ALA A 15 1.92 1.73 12.46
CA ALA A 15 1.20 2.09 13.67
C ALA A 15 2.21 2.35 14.79
N GLY A 16 2.39 3.62 15.17
CA GLY A 16 3.08 3.99 16.41
C GLY A 16 2.18 3.71 17.61
N VAL A 17 2.55 2.75 18.44
CA VAL A 17 1.90 2.51 19.74
C VAL A 17 2.40 3.55 20.72
N LEU A 18 1.61 4.57 21.02
CA LEU A 18 1.81 5.47 22.15
C LEU A 18 1.32 4.76 23.43
N THR A 19 2.24 4.23 24.22
CA THR A 19 1.96 3.80 25.61
C THR A 19 1.85 5.02 26.48
N LEU A 20 0.65 5.40 26.89
CA LEU A 20 0.42 6.32 27.98
C LEU A 20 0.64 5.57 29.31
N ASN A 21 1.79 5.79 29.95
CA ASN A 21 2.00 5.37 31.33
C ASN A 21 1.20 6.28 32.24
N SER A 22 0.07 5.78 32.74
CA SER A 22 -0.61 6.33 33.91
C SER A 22 -0.11 5.58 35.15
N CYS A 23 0.61 6.26 36.01
CA CYS A 23 0.93 5.75 37.35
C CYS A 23 -0.34 5.77 38.18
N SER A 24 -0.81 4.62 38.64
CA SER A 24 -1.60 4.47 39.86
C SER A 24 -1.06 3.24 40.62
N ASP A 25 -0.56 3.47 41.79
CA ASP A 25 -0.27 2.42 42.80
C ASP A 25 -1.58 1.69 43.11
N ASP A 26 -1.61 0.37 42.93
CA ASP A 26 -2.20 -0.58 43.87
C ASP A 26 -2.20 -2.02 43.29
N VAL A 27 -1.64 -2.95 44.09
CA VAL A 27 -1.84 -4.41 44.08
C VAL A 27 -1.27 -5.18 42.88
N GLU A 28 -0.11 -5.81 43.13
CA GLU A 28 0.50 -6.86 42.33
C GLU A 28 -0.40 -8.11 42.28
N GLU A 29 -1.34 -8.14 41.31
CA GLU A 29 -1.75 -9.40 40.69
C GLU A 29 -0.71 -9.67 39.59
N GLU A 30 0.01 -10.79 39.64
CA GLU A 30 0.85 -11.28 38.55
C GLU A 30 -0.09 -11.51 37.33
N GLU A 31 -0.33 -10.45 36.56
CA GLU A 31 -0.95 -10.60 35.23
C GLU A 31 0.02 -11.41 34.39
N ASN A 32 -0.35 -12.65 34.08
CA ASN A 32 0.28 -13.40 33.01
C ASN A 32 0.35 -12.49 31.77
N PRO A 33 1.54 -12.16 31.23
CA PRO A 33 1.65 -11.27 30.09
C PRO A 33 0.79 -11.85 28.96
N ILE A 34 -0.21 -11.08 28.51
CA ILE A 34 -1.01 -11.44 27.33
C ILE A 34 0.01 -11.69 26.22
N PRO A 35 0.05 -12.90 25.62
CA PRO A 35 1.00 -13.18 24.55
C PRO A 35 0.87 -12.12 23.48
N ALA A 36 1.96 -11.43 23.14
CA ALA A 36 1.94 -10.43 22.08
C ALA A 36 1.40 -11.10 20.81
N THR A 37 0.39 -10.49 20.20
CA THR A 37 -0.16 -10.99 18.94
C THR A 37 0.98 -11.04 17.91
N PRO A 38 1.32 -12.20 17.33
CA PRO A 38 2.44 -12.28 16.41
C PRO A 38 2.23 -11.36 15.21
N ILE A 39 3.31 -10.73 14.77
CA ILE A 39 3.33 -9.95 13.53
C ILE A 39 3.61 -10.94 12.41
N CYS A 40 2.79 -10.91 11.37
CA CYS A 40 2.97 -11.78 10.21
C CYS A 40 3.47 -10.96 9.02
N TYR A 41 4.48 -11.46 8.35
CA TYR A 41 5.10 -10.87 7.16
C TYR A 41 4.69 -11.69 5.95
N MET A 42 4.16 -11.03 4.92
CA MET A 42 3.72 -11.69 3.69
C MET A 42 4.94 -12.20 2.91
N THR A 43 5.06 -13.51 2.77
CA THR A 43 6.18 -14.14 2.07
C THR A 43 5.88 -14.43 0.61
N SER A 44 4.59 -14.53 0.24
CA SER A 44 4.20 -14.71 -1.16
C SER A 44 2.78 -14.18 -1.39
N LEU A 45 2.56 -13.66 -2.59
CA LEU A 45 1.28 -13.23 -3.14
C LEU A 45 1.08 -13.88 -4.49
N THR A 46 -0.02 -14.61 -4.68
CA THR A 46 -0.41 -15.10 -6.02
C THR A 46 -1.69 -14.42 -6.46
N VAL A 47 -1.68 -13.76 -7.62
CA VAL A 47 -2.82 -13.07 -8.23
C VAL A 47 -2.99 -13.61 -9.65
N ASP A 48 -4.17 -14.10 -9.97
CA ASP A 48 -4.54 -14.60 -11.31
C ASP A 48 -3.52 -15.61 -11.89
N GLY A 49 -2.88 -16.38 -11.00
CA GLY A 49 -1.90 -17.41 -11.38
C GLY A 49 -0.45 -16.94 -11.41
N THR A 50 -0.16 -15.66 -11.34
CA THR A 50 1.19 -15.10 -11.20
C THR A 50 1.55 -15.00 -9.72
N THR A 51 2.75 -15.46 -9.35
CA THR A 51 3.22 -15.47 -7.96
C THR A 51 4.40 -14.53 -7.81
N THR A 52 4.30 -13.64 -6.82
CA THR A 52 5.39 -12.77 -6.37
C THR A 52 5.85 -13.24 -4.99
N ASP A 53 7.12 -13.62 -4.86
CA ASP A 53 7.75 -13.99 -3.59
C ASP A 53 8.49 -12.79 -2.99
N PHE A 54 8.42 -12.63 -1.64
CA PHE A 54 9.06 -11.53 -0.91
C PHE A 54 10.16 -12.05 -0.01
N LEU A 55 11.36 -11.48 -0.14
CA LEU A 55 12.53 -11.78 0.69
C LEU A 55 12.74 -10.69 1.73
N TYR A 56 13.09 -11.09 2.96
CA TYR A 56 13.25 -10.20 4.11
C TYR A 56 14.68 -10.26 4.68
N ASN A 57 15.17 -9.11 5.15
CA ASN A 57 16.40 -9.06 5.95
C ASN A 57 16.12 -9.42 7.43
N SER A 58 17.18 -9.41 8.27
CA SER A 58 17.08 -9.70 9.71
C SER A 58 16.27 -8.65 10.50
N TYR A 59 15.96 -7.50 9.92
CA TYR A 59 15.11 -6.46 10.49
C TYR A 59 13.66 -6.56 10.05
N ASN A 60 13.29 -7.65 9.35
CA ASN A 60 11.98 -7.89 8.76
C ASN A 60 11.54 -6.82 7.73
N GLN A 61 12.51 -6.25 7.01
CA GLN A 61 12.26 -5.35 5.87
C GLN A 61 12.35 -6.15 4.58
N VAL A 62 11.43 -5.94 3.65
CA VAL A 62 11.47 -6.56 2.31
C VAL A 62 12.70 -6.04 1.57
N VAL A 63 13.58 -6.93 1.13
CA VAL A 63 14.79 -6.56 0.36
C VAL A 63 14.71 -6.97 -1.10
N ALA A 64 13.82 -7.89 -1.45
CA ALA A 64 13.51 -8.22 -2.83
C ALA A 64 12.07 -8.73 -2.97
N SER A 65 11.47 -8.50 -4.13
CA SER A 65 10.33 -9.24 -4.64
C SER A 65 10.71 -9.91 -5.95
N ILE A 66 10.27 -11.14 -6.15
CA ILE A 66 10.60 -11.98 -7.30
C ILE A 66 9.30 -12.44 -7.94
N GLU A 67 9.12 -12.10 -9.21
CA GLU A 67 7.99 -12.53 -10.02
C GLU A 67 8.55 -13.15 -11.32
N ASP A 68 8.37 -14.46 -11.48
CA ASP A 68 8.99 -15.25 -12.55
C ASP A 68 10.54 -15.10 -12.57
N GLU A 69 11.08 -14.43 -13.60
CA GLU A 69 12.51 -14.14 -13.74
C GLU A 69 12.87 -12.70 -13.34
N ASP A 70 11.87 -11.86 -13.06
CA ASP A 70 12.06 -10.45 -12.73
C ASP A 70 12.25 -10.28 -11.23
N THR A 71 13.20 -9.43 -10.84
CA THR A 71 13.51 -9.13 -9.45
C THR A 71 13.52 -7.63 -9.22
N THR A 72 12.62 -7.19 -8.33
CA THR A 72 12.67 -5.83 -7.79
C THR A 72 13.44 -5.85 -6.48
N THR A 73 14.40 -4.94 -6.28
CA THR A 73 15.19 -4.83 -5.05
C THR A 73 14.87 -3.56 -4.28
N TYR A 74 14.99 -3.63 -2.94
CA TYR A 74 14.62 -2.57 -2.01
C TYR A 74 15.80 -2.26 -1.09
N GLU A 75 16.23 -1.00 -1.06
CA GLU A 75 17.31 -0.52 -0.20
C GLU A 75 16.79 0.37 0.92
N TYR A 76 17.47 0.33 2.06
CA TYR A 76 17.09 1.06 3.27
C TYR A 76 18.26 1.90 3.80
N SER A 77 17.93 3.11 4.26
CA SER A 77 18.87 4.00 4.94
C SER A 77 18.24 4.50 6.24
N GLY A 78 18.92 4.32 7.36
CA GLY A 78 18.40 4.71 8.68
C GLY A 78 17.09 4.01 9.06
N GLY A 79 16.85 2.79 8.54
CA GLY A 79 15.62 2.03 8.78
C GLY A 79 14.46 2.37 7.85
N ARG A 80 14.57 3.39 6.99
CA ARG A 80 13.57 3.81 6.01
C ARG A 80 13.93 3.34 4.61
N LEU A 81 12.93 3.03 3.80
CA LEU A 81 13.11 2.69 2.39
C LEU A 81 13.74 3.89 1.66
N SER A 82 14.89 3.69 1.04
CA SER A 82 15.65 4.74 0.36
C SER A 82 15.60 4.64 -1.16
N SER A 83 15.62 3.42 -1.69
CA SER A 83 15.56 3.18 -3.13
C SER A 83 14.86 1.86 -3.46
N VAL A 84 14.25 1.82 -4.64
CA VAL A 84 13.69 0.62 -5.26
C VAL A 84 14.23 0.55 -6.69
N TYR A 85 14.67 -0.64 -7.10
CA TYR A 85 15.17 -0.92 -8.44
C TYR A 85 14.37 -2.05 -9.07
N ASP A 86 13.86 -1.81 -10.28
CA ASP A 86 13.12 -2.76 -11.09
C ASP A 86 13.63 -2.70 -12.53
N GLY A 87 14.53 -3.62 -12.89
CA GLY A 87 15.25 -3.56 -14.15
C GLY A 87 16.05 -2.26 -14.29
N ASP A 88 15.71 -1.46 -15.32
CA ASP A 88 16.34 -0.16 -15.58
C ASP A 88 15.70 1.01 -14.81
N VAL A 89 14.64 0.72 -14.04
CA VAL A 89 13.89 1.73 -13.27
C VAL A 89 14.44 1.87 -11.87
N GLU A 90 14.70 3.10 -11.45
CA GLU A 90 15.09 3.48 -10.10
C GLU A 90 14.06 4.45 -9.50
N ALA A 91 13.52 4.13 -8.33
CA ALA A 91 12.74 5.05 -7.51
C ALA A 91 13.52 5.43 -6.26
N THR A 92 13.74 6.72 -6.01
CA THR A 92 14.47 7.26 -4.84
C THR A 92 13.52 8.02 -3.92
N PHE A 93 13.53 7.68 -2.63
CA PHE A 93 12.61 8.16 -1.60
C PHE A 93 13.20 9.31 -0.78
N ILE A 94 12.49 10.43 -0.71
CA ILE A 94 12.90 11.64 0.00
C ILE A 94 11.93 11.90 1.15
N TYR A 95 12.49 12.04 2.37
CA TYR A 95 11.75 12.27 3.61
C TYR A 95 12.12 13.64 4.18
N ALA A 96 11.11 14.46 4.55
CA ALA A 96 11.34 15.66 5.35
C ALA A 96 11.34 15.33 6.85
N SER A 97 10.18 14.89 7.34
CA SER A 97 9.99 14.47 8.74
C SER A 97 8.92 13.40 8.78
N GLY A 98 8.97 12.41 9.60
CA GLY A 98 7.96 11.34 9.63
C GLY A 98 8.42 10.08 8.90
N ASP A 99 7.55 9.08 8.85
CA ASP A 99 7.87 7.74 8.34
C ASP A 99 7.48 7.53 6.89
N LEU A 100 6.70 8.46 6.31
CA LEU A 100 6.33 8.45 4.90
C LEU A 100 7.18 9.43 4.10
N PRO A 101 7.56 9.09 2.86
CA PRO A 101 8.26 10.01 1.98
C PRO A 101 7.34 11.16 1.55
N GLU A 102 7.87 12.36 1.46
CA GLU A 102 7.16 13.48 0.85
C GLU A 102 7.27 13.48 -0.68
N ARG A 103 8.35 12.87 -1.18
CA ARG A 103 8.64 12.82 -2.62
C ARG A 103 9.35 11.53 -2.99
N ILE A 104 9.05 11.04 -4.19
CA ILE A 104 9.73 9.91 -4.81
C ILE A 104 10.14 10.33 -6.22
N ASN A 105 11.43 10.37 -6.50
CA ASN A 105 11.93 10.60 -7.85
C ASN A 105 12.05 9.29 -8.59
N VAL A 106 11.72 9.30 -9.88
CA VAL A 106 11.78 8.13 -10.75
C VAL A 106 12.72 8.37 -11.90
N LYS A 107 13.52 7.36 -12.24
CA LYS A 107 14.36 7.32 -13.42
C LYS A 107 14.11 6.04 -14.20
N ASP A 108 14.15 6.12 -15.52
CA ASP A 108 14.21 4.98 -16.43
C ASP A 108 15.53 5.04 -17.19
N ALA A 109 16.32 3.95 -17.14
CA ALA A 109 17.66 3.86 -17.75
C ALA A 109 18.57 5.05 -17.38
N GLY A 110 18.45 5.57 -16.15
CA GLY A 110 19.23 6.70 -15.62
C GLY A 110 18.75 8.08 -16.06
N VAL A 111 17.67 8.18 -16.83
CA VAL A 111 17.04 9.44 -17.26
C VAL A 111 15.85 9.75 -16.32
N ASP A 112 15.70 11.02 -15.91
CA ASP A 112 14.54 11.42 -15.10
C ASP A 112 13.25 11.16 -15.88
N ASP A 113 12.32 10.41 -15.26
CA ASP A 113 11.02 10.00 -15.84
C ASP A 113 9.82 10.56 -15.03
N GLY A 114 10.10 11.48 -14.13
CA GLY A 114 9.10 12.17 -13.33
C GLY A 114 9.25 11.92 -11.83
N TYR A 115 8.20 12.23 -11.09
CA TYR A 115 8.21 12.10 -9.64
C TYR A 115 6.80 12.03 -9.05
N PHE A 116 6.73 11.60 -7.80
CA PHE A 116 5.51 11.58 -7.00
C PHE A 116 5.64 12.54 -5.82
N LEU A 117 4.56 13.24 -5.49
CA LEU A 117 4.41 14.00 -4.25
C LEU A 117 3.33 13.36 -3.39
N LEU A 118 3.59 13.28 -2.09
CA LEU A 118 2.70 12.68 -1.13
C LEU A 118 2.32 13.67 -0.04
N GLU A 119 1.02 13.75 0.27
CA GLU A 119 0.53 14.41 1.46
C GLU A 119 0.09 13.36 2.49
N GLU A 120 0.44 13.58 3.75
CA GLU A 120 0.19 12.68 4.86
C GLU A 120 -0.71 13.35 5.91
N SER A 121 -1.58 12.57 6.53
CA SER A 121 -2.26 12.94 7.77
C SER A 121 -2.41 11.74 8.69
N ASN A 122 -1.92 11.84 9.92
CA ASN A 122 -1.96 10.78 10.94
C ASN A 122 -1.36 9.44 10.48
N GLY A 123 -0.24 9.49 9.77
CA GLY A 123 0.43 8.31 9.22
C GLY A 123 -0.27 7.69 8.00
N ASN A 124 -1.31 8.34 7.45
CA ASN A 124 -2.04 7.88 6.27
C ASN A 124 -1.82 8.83 5.11
N ILE A 125 -1.60 8.28 3.90
CA ILE A 125 -1.50 9.10 2.71
C ILE A 125 -2.88 9.57 2.29
N THR A 126 -3.06 10.86 2.34
CA THR A 126 -4.31 11.51 1.97
C THR A 126 -4.33 11.96 0.53
N LYS A 127 -3.15 12.18 -0.06
CA LYS A 127 -3.02 12.57 -1.46
C LYS A 127 -1.72 12.02 -2.06
N LEU A 128 -1.79 11.60 -3.31
CA LEU A 128 -0.66 11.24 -4.15
C LEU A 128 -0.82 11.95 -5.49
N GLU A 129 0.20 12.70 -5.89
CA GLU A 129 0.28 13.34 -7.21
C GLU A 129 1.42 12.73 -8.00
N ILE A 130 1.18 12.41 -9.26
CA ILE A 130 2.16 11.87 -10.19
C ILE A 130 2.46 12.94 -11.24
N TYR A 131 3.73 13.22 -11.43
CA TYR A 131 4.26 14.18 -12.38
C TYR A 131 5.14 13.47 -13.40
N ASP A 132 5.09 13.92 -14.64
CA ASP A 132 5.99 13.48 -15.69
C ASP A 132 7.37 14.17 -15.62
N ASP A 133 8.23 13.87 -16.60
CA ASP A 133 9.58 14.45 -16.74
C ASP A 133 9.56 15.96 -17.06
N ALA A 134 8.48 16.49 -17.61
CA ALA A 134 8.27 17.93 -17.83
C ALA A 134 7.80 18.66 -16.56
N GLY A 135 7.42 17.92 -15.50
CA GLY A 135 6.87 18.45 -14.26
C GLY A 135 5.39 18.81 -14.37
N GLU A 136 4.66 18.19 -15.32
CA GLU A 136 3.22 18.33 -15.45
C GLU A 136 2.52 17.19 -14.71
N VAL A 137 1.40 17.50 -14.01
CA VAL A 137 0.65 16.51 -13.27
C VAL A 137 -0.11 15.58 -14.22
N THR A 138 0.13 14.29 -14.10
CA THR A 138 -0.51 13.26 -14.94
C THR A 138 -1.62 12.52 -14.19
N GLN A 139 -1.50 12.38 -12.86
CA GLN A 139 -2.52 11.72 -12.04
C GLN A 139 -2.56 12.32 -10.63
N VAL A 140 -3.75 12.32 -10.04
CA VAL A 140 -3.99 12.67 -8.63
C VAL A 140 -4.86 11.60 -8.00
N THR A 141 -4.40 11.03 -6.88
CA THR A 141 -5.18 10.13 -6.05
C THR A 141 -5.44 10.79 -4.70
N ASN A 142 -6.71 10.86 -4.28
CA ASN A 142 -7.13 11.35 -2.97
C ASN A 142 -7.76 10.22 -2.18
N VAL A 143 -7.39 10.08 -0.90
CA VAL A 143 -7.93 9.07 0.02
C VAL A 143 -8.46 9.74 1.27
N THR A 144 -9.65 9.35 1.72
CA THR A 144 -10.19 9.76 3.02
C THR A 144 -10.25 8.57 3.96
N TYR A 145 -10.07 8.82 5.26
CA TYR A 145 -9.96 7.77 6.27
C TYR A 145 -10.91 8.01 7.45
N ASP A 146 -11.27 6.92 8.13
CA ASP A 146 -11.88 6.97 9.45
C ASP A 146 -10.83 7.23 10.56
N ALA A 147 -11.30 7.33 11.81
CA ALA A 147 -10.42 7.55 12.97
C ALA A 147 -9.47 6.36 13.25
N ASN A 148 -9.71 5.18 12.67
CA ASN A 148 -8.90 3.98 12.84
C ASN A 148 -7.90 3.80 11.69
N GLY A 149 -7.83 4.73 10.73
CA GLY A 149 -6.97 4.64 9.56
C GLY A 149 -7.49 3.72 8.45
N ASN A 150 -8.77 3.37 8.45
CA ASN A 150 -9.38 2.63 7.35
C ASN A 150 -9.87 3.58 6.27
N ALA A 151 -9.61 3.25 5.01
CA ALA A 151 -10.07 4.06 3.90
C ALA A 151 -11.61 4.09 3.83
N LEU A 152 -12.18 5.29 3.68
CA LEU A 152 -13.61 5.53 3.46
C LEU A 152 -13.92 5.80 1.99
N SER A 153 -13.00 6.47 1.29
CA SER A 153 -13.11 6.69 -0.14
C SER A 153 -11.73 6.81 -0.81
N VAL A 154 -11.67 6.45 -2.08
CA VAL A 154 -10.51 6.66 -2.97
C VAL A 154 -11.01 7.32 -4.23
N LEU A 155 -10.37 8.43 -4.64
CA LEU A 155 -10.65 9.15 -5.89
C LEU A 155 -9.36 9.20 -6.73
N VAL A 156 -9.37 8.62 -7.92
CA VAL A 156 -8.28 8.68 -8.89
C VAL A 156 -8.72 9.52 -10.08
N GLN A 157 -7.92 10.54 -10.40
CA GLN A 157 -8.10 11.44 -11.52
C GLN A 157 -6.84 11.41 -12.38
N SER A 158 -6.98 11.35 -13.71
CA SER A 158 -5.87 11.45 -14.65
C SER A 158 -6.05 12.66 -15.57
N TRP A 159 -4.92 13.18 -16.03
CA TRP A 159 -4.93 14.28 -17.00
C TRP A 159 -5.51 13.83 -18.34
N ASP A 160 -6.47 14.59 -18.85
CA ASP A 160 -7.08 14.40 -20.16
C ASP A 160 -6.57 15.51 -21.09
N GLU A 161 -5.76 15.14 -22.09
CA GLU A 161 -5.16 16.09 -23.03
C GLU A 161 -6.20 16.79 -23.91
N GLU A 162 -7.31 16.12 -24.24
CA GLU A 162 -8.36 16.70 -25.09
C GLU A 162 -9.15 17.77 -24.31
N GLN A 163 -9.41 17.53 -23.04
CA GLN A 163 -10.17 18.43 -22.17
C GLN A 163 -9.30 19.42 -21.42
N MET A 164 -7.98 19.26 -21.44
CA MET A 164 -7.00 20.09 -20.71
C MET A 164 -7.32 20.20 -19.20
N LYS A 165 -7.69 19.07 -18.57
CA LYS A 165 -8.05 19.00 -17.13
C LYS A 165 -7.91 17.59 -16.58
N LEU A 166 -7.89 17.49 -15.26
CA LEU A 166 -8.05 16.20 -14.57
C LEU A 166 -9.48 15.68 -14.72
N VAL A 167 -9.62 14.41 -15.12
CA VAL A 167 -10.90 13.69 -15.22
C VAL A 167 -10.89 12.48 -14.29
N THR A 168 -12.04 12.21 -13.67
CA THR A 168 -12.18 11.05 -12.79
C THR A 168 -12.10 9.76 -13.59
N GLN A 169 -11.15 8.91 -13.26
CA GLN A 169 -10.98 7.57 -13.80
C GLN A 169 -11.67 6.53 -12.92
N LEU A 170 -11.46 6.65 -11.61
CA LEU A 170 -12.02 5.75 -10.63
C LEU A 170 -12.42 6.54 -9.37
N GLN A 171 -13.60 6.27 -8.85
CA GLN A 171 -14.00 6.70 -7.52
C GLN A 171 -14.58 5.52 -6.76
N VAL A 172 -13.96 5.16 -5.62
CA VAL A 172 -14.51 4.18 -4.69
C VAL A 172 -15.08 4.93 -3.48
N ARG A 173 -16.32 4.61 -3.10
CA ARG A 173 -17.06 5.26 -2.02
C ARG A 173 -17.73 4.22 -1.13
N ASP A 174 -18.20 4.67 0.03
CA ASP A 174 -18.94 3.83 0.97
C ASP A 174 -18.18 2.55 1.33
N ILE A 175 -16.86 2.69 1.50
CA ILE A 175 -15.97 1.57 1.80
C ILE A 175 -16.29 1.07 3.21
N LEU A 176 -16.58 -0.23 3.31
CA LEU A 176 -16.69 -0.95 4.57
C LEU A 176 -15.52 -1.93 4.71
N THR A 177 -15.00 -2.05 5.92
CA THR A 177 -13.90 -2.95 6.27
C THR A 177 -14.33 -3.96 7.31
N ASP A 178 -13.61 -5.07 7.42
CA ASP A 178 -13.91 -6.14 8.38
C ASP A 178 -13.18 -6.01 9.72
N GLY A 179 -12.36 -4.97 9.89
CA GLY A 179 -11.56 -4.74 11.08
C GLY A 179 -10.39 -5.73 11.25
N LYS A 180 -10.11 -6.57 10.24
CA LYS A 180 -8.97 -7.50 10.23
C LYS A 180 -7.81 -6.91 9.44
N LYS A 181 -6.61 -7.46 9.67
CA LYS A 181 -5.37 -6.88 9.16
C LYS A 181 -5.29 -6.90 7.63
N ASN A 182 -5.04 -5.74 7.04
CA ASN A 182 -4.69 -5.63 5.62
C ASN A 182 -3.25 -6.19 5.42
N PRO A 183 -3.04 -7.14 4.50
CA PRO A 183 -1.73 -7.76 4.28
C PRO A 183 -0.67 -6.76 3.82
N TYR A 184 -1.08 -5.71 3.13
CA TYR A 184 -0.19 -4.66 2.63
C TYR A 184 0.24 -3.67 3.71
N ALA A 185 -0.52 -3.47 4.78
CA ALA A 185 -0.21 -2.53 5.85
C ALA A 185 1.02 -2.91 6.69
N THR A 186 1.68 -4.03 6.40
CA THR A 186 2.84 -4.52 7.17
C THR A 186 4.19 -3.98 6.68
N SER A 187 4.27 -3.43 5.47
CA SER A 187 5.54 -2.98 4.88
C SER A 187 5.35 -1.89 3.84
N LEU A 188 6.15 -0.82 3.91
CA LEU A 188 6.21 0.22 2.89
C LEU A 188 6.54 -0.36 1.50
N ALA A 189 7.41 -1.34 1.40
CA ALA A 189 7.74 -2.00 0.16
C ALA A 189 6.53 -2.74 -0.46
N LEU A 190 5.72 -3.46 0.34
CA LEU A 190 4.55 -4.19 -0.16
C LEU A 190 3.46 -3.27 -0.70
N VAL A 191 3.31 -2.10 -0.12
CA VAL A 191 2.41 -1.09 -0.62
C VAL A 191 2.93 -0.53 -1.94
N PHE A 192 4.23 -0.45 -2.19
CA PHE A 192 4.81 -0.01 -3.45
C PHE A 192 4.48 -0.91 -4.63
N ALA A 193 4.45 -2.23 -4.49
CA ALA A 193 4.13 -3.17 -5.56
C ALA A 193 2.64 -3.15 -6.01
N ASN A 194 1.71 -2.34 -5.43
CA ASN A 194 0.27 -2.43 -5.70
C ASN A 194 -0.52 -1.10 -5.65
N LEU A 195 0.08 0.08 -5.90
CA LEU A 195 -0.59 1.40 -5.81
C LEU A 195 -1.80 1.58 -6.73
N GLU A 196 -1.87 0.82 -7.79
CA GLU A 196 -3.02 0.86 -8.69
C GLU A 196 -4.28 0.25 -8.07
N SER A 197 -4.12 -0.52 -6.97
CA SER A 197 -5.23 -1.16 -6.29
C SER A 197 -5.76 -0.31 -5.12
N PRO A 198 -7.04 0.09 -5.10
CA PRO A 198 -7.62 0.77 -3.95
C PRO A 198 -7.62 -0.09 -2.68
N LEU A 199 -7.38 -1.42 -2.80
CA LEU A 199 -7.35 -2.37 -1.68
C LEU A 199 -6.13 -2.19 -0.77
N VAL A 200 -5.09 -1.50 -1.22
CA VAL A 200 -3.87 -1.29 -0.43
C VAL A 200 -4.02 -0.18 0.61
N PHE A 201 -4.99 0.72 0.44
CA PHE A 201 -5.19 1.82 1.38
C PHE A 201 -5.97 1.37 2.61
N GLY A 202 -5.43 1.63 3.79
CA GLY A 202 -6.06 1.39 5.08
C GLY A 202 -5.52 0.20 5.87
N GLN A 203 -5.86 0.18 7.16
CA GLN A 203 -5.35 -0.82 8.12
C GLN A 203 -6.10 -2.15 8.05
N SER A 204 -7.33 -2.14 7.55
CA SER A 204 -8.22 -3.30 7.49
C SER A 204 -8.63 -3.63 6.06
N ASN A 205 -8.99 -4.92 5.83
CA ASN A 205 -9.42 -5.37 4.51
C ASN A 205 -10.76 -4.76 4.12
N ILE A 206 -10.88 -4.34 2.87
CA ILE A 206 -12.14 -3.86 2.28
C ILE A 206 -13.04 -5.06 2.02
N ILE A 207 -14.30 -5.02 2.52
CA ILE A 207 -15.31 -6.05 2.29
C ILE A 207 -16.42 -5.59 1.36
N SER A 208 -16.65 -4.29 1.24
CA SER A 208 -17.61 -3.74 0.27
C SER A 208 -17.35 -2.27 -0.02
N GLY A 209 -17.92 -1.79 -1.12
CA GLY A 209 -17.91 -0.39 -1.55
C GLY A 209 -18.67 -0.21 -2.86
N ASN A 210 -18.68 1.02 -3.36
CA ASN A 210 -19.23 1.37 -4.66
C ASN A 210 -18.13 2.00 -5.50
N ALA A 211 -17.73 1.36 -6.61
CA ALA A 211 -16.81 1.91 -7.57
C ALA A 211 -17.57 2.59 -8.70
N ASP A 212 -17.21 3.83 -9.01
CA ASP A 212 -17.54 4.49 -10.27
C ASP A 212 -16.27 4.46 -11.13
N PHE A 213 -16.33 3.71 -12.22
CA PHE A 213 -15.26 3.63 -13.20
C PHE A 213 -15.75 4.22 -14.51
N MET A 214 -15.20 5.38 -14.90
CA MET A 214 -15.59 6.11 -16.11
C MET A 214 -17.11 6.33 -16.24
N GLY A 215 -17.79 6.67 -15.14
CA GLY A 215 -19.24 6.89 -15.08
C GLY A 215 -20.09 5.61 -14.98
N GLN A 216 -19.48 4.45 -14.84
CA GLN A 216 -20.18 3.18 -14.58
C GLN A 216 -20.07 2.81 -13.09
N ASN A 217 -21.20 2.77 -12.40
CA ASN A 217 -21.24 2.39 -11.00
C ASN A 217 -21.28 0.86 -10.85
N VAL A 218 -20.27 0.29 -10.19
CA VAL A 218 -20.11 -1.15 -9.95
C VAL A 218 -19.97 -1.39 -8.45
N PRO A 219 -20.84 -2.19 -7.83
CA PRO A 219 -20.65 -2.58 -6.43
C PRO A 219 -19.41 -3.46 -6.29
N ILE A 220 -18.54 -3.10 -5.34
CA ILE A 220 -17.40 -3.92 -4.93
C ILE A 220 -17.85 -4.76 -3.74
N THR A 221 -17.58 -6.06 -3.77
CA THR A 221 -17.69 -6.96 -2.62
C THR A 221 -16.44 -7.82 -2.55
N SER A 222 -15.92 -8.02 -1.35
CA SER A 222 -14.76 -8.88 -1.15
C SER A 222 -15.06 -9.96 -0.12
N THR A 223 -14.51 -11.14 -0.35
CA THR A 223 -14.56 -12.26 0.60
C THR A 223 -13.15 -12.68 0.93
N HIS A 224 -12.83 -12.83 2.22
CA HIS A 224 -11.53 -13.19 2.71
C HIS A 224 -11.57 -14.44 3.57
N ILE A 225 -10.56 -15.30 3.43
CA ILE A 225 -10.27 -16.42 4.34
C ILE A 225 -9.04 -16.01 5.16
N TYR A 226 -9.04 -16.27 6.46
CA TYR A 226 -8.04 -15.78 7.40
C TYR A 226 -7.27 -16.91 8.09
N ASN A 227 -6.01 -16.65 8.42
CA ASN A 227 -5.26 -17.45 9.38
C ASN A 227 -5.67 -17.08 10.83
N SER A 228 -5.12 -17.82 11.81
CA SER A 228 -5.40 -17.58 13.24
C SER A 228 -4.94 -16.21 13.76
N ASN A 229 -4.11 -15.48 13.02
CA ASN A 229 -3.59 -14.16 13.38
C ASN A 229 -4.34 -13.01 12.68
N ASN A 230 -5.49 -13.31 12.06
CA ASN A 230 -6.35 -12.37 11.32
C ASN A 230 -5.70 -11.75 10.07
N TYR A 231 -4.70 -12.39 9.46
CA TYR A 231 -4.23 -12.05 8.12
C TYR A 231 -4.95 -12.89 7.06
N PRO A 232 -5.35 -12.31 5.93
CA PRO A 232 -6.05 -13.06 4.89
C PRO A 232 -5.09 -14.05 4.21
N THR A 233 -5.52 -15.30 4.06
CA THR A 233 -4.81 -16.31 3.26
C THR A 233 -5.36 -16.41 1.85
N SER A 234 -6.57 -15.88 1.64
CA SER A 234 -7.19 -15.77 0.32
C SER A 234 -8.15 -14.59 0.31
N SER A 235 -8.22 -13.91 -0.82
CA SER A 235 -9.16 -12.82 -1.10
C SER A 235 -9.76 -13.00 -2.48
N ILE A 236 -11.09 -12.82 -2.58
CA ILE A 236 -11.82 -12.74 -3.86
C ILE A 236 -12.58 -11.43 -3.86
N VAL A 237 -12.31 -10.58 -4.84
CA VAL A 237 -12.96 -9.28 -5.00
C VAL A 237 -13.93 -9.34 -6.16
N ALA A 238 -15.15 -8.83 -5.94
CA ALA A 238 -16.24 -8.61 -6.87
C ALA A 238 -16.23 -9.47 -8.14
N GLN A 239 -17.07 -10.49 -8.17
CA GLN A 239 -17.35 -11.30 -9.37
C GLN A 239 -16.11 -11.90 -10.06
N GLY A 240 -14.99 -12.06 -9.31
CA GLY A 240 -13.75 -12.61 -9.86
C GLY A 240 -12.86 -11.58 -10.58
N LEU A 241 -13.07 -10.27 -10.39
CA LEU A 241 -12.17 -9.23 -10.92
C LEU A 241 -10.76 -9.29 -10.32
N TYR A 242 -10.62 -9.87 -9.14
CA TYR A 242 -9.35 -10.10 -8.47
C TYR A 242 -9.49 -11.34 -7.60
N SER A 243 -8.54 -12.25 -7.71
CA SER A 243 -8.40 -13.41 -6.83
C SER A 243 -6.94 -13.50 -6.38
N GLY A 244 -6.72 -13.38 -5.08
CA GLY A 244 -5.38 -13.43 -4.49
C GLY A 244 -5.28 -14.49 -3.40
N THR A 245 -4.14 -15.17 -3.34
CA THR A 245 -3.75 -16.01 -2.20
C THR A 245 -2.45 -15.50 -1.60
N TYR A 246 -2.33 -15.59 -0.28
CA TYR A 246 -1.23 -15.01 0.47
C TYR A 246 -0.61 -16.06 1.40
N THR A 247 0.71 -16.06 1.51
CA THR A 247 1.43 -16.82 2.53
C THR A 247 2.15 -15.87 3.48
N PHE A 248 2.31 -16.28 4.75
CA PHE A 248 2.88 -15.45 5.81
C PHE A 248 3.84 -16.25 6.68
N ASP A 249 4.91 -15.59 7.13
CA ASP A 249 5.76 -16.00 8.24
C ASP A 249 5.39 -15.13 9.46
N CYS A 250 4.90 -15.76 10.53
CA CYS A 250 4.44 -15.06 11.74
C CYS A 250 5.44 -15.28 12.89
N LYS A 251 5.91 -14.17 13.47
CA LYS A 251 6.94 -14.15 14.54
C LYS A 251 6.46 -13.42 15.77
#